data_a4f2c78c02770d553fceae70e99790df
#
_entry.id   a4f2c78c02770d553fceae70e99790df
#
_cell.length_a   1.000
_cell.length_b   1.000
_cell.length_c   1.000
_cell.angle_alpha   90.00
_cell.angle_beta   90.00
_cell.angle_gamma   90.00
#
_symmetry.space_group_name_H-M   'P 1'
#
loop_
_entity.id
_entity.type
_entity.pdbx_description
1 polymer ?
#
loop_
_entity_poly.entity_id
_entity_poly.type
_entity_poly.pdbx_seq_one_letter_code
_entity_poly.pdbx_strand_id
1 'polypeptide(L)'
;MGTPRYAIPVLDKLLDCGHEIAAVYTQPDKPAGRGRKLTPTPVKIHSADLGLQTVEIQRISDKDSSLKQMLSFKADAAIVAAYGIMLPSFVIDKFPLGIINLHPSLLPEFRGASPVATAILQGCKETGVTIMKIDGGMDTGPILKQKSVKIGKDEKCDTLTERLFISGSNLLVDTLDEMQTSGIEPIPQDGSKATLTERLKRQDGEIDWEQSSEQIYRAIKAFHPWPGTFTKFNGQRLKILDATMDDKDQEHLDPGKVKTNNGVRVGTARGSISLLTIQLEGKLPTNASDFASFTPNLDGSILGD
;
A
#
# COMPACT_ATOMS: atom_id res chain seq x y z
N MET A 1 3.62 -16.37 3.31
CA MET A 1 4.63 -15.53 2.64
C MET A 1 4.20 -14.08 2.73
N GLY A 2 4.97 -13.22 3.38
CA GLY A 2 4.62 -11.82 3.60
C GLY A 2 5.81 -11.00 4.10
N THR A 3 5.74 -9.67 4.00
CA THR A 3 6.87 -8.81 4.38
C THR A 3 6.45 -7.63 5.27
N PRO A 4 5.50 -6.75 4.88
CA PRO A 4 5.13 -5.58 5.66
C PRO A 4 4.15 -5.90 6.78
N ARG A 5 3.95 -4.94 7.69
CA ARG A 5 3.09 -5.08 8.86
C ARG A 5 1.65 -5.47 8.54
N TYR A 6 1.11 -5.00 7.44
CA TYR A 6 -0.28 -5.31 7.06
C TYR A 6 -0.47 -6.75 6.53
N ALA A 7 0.60 -7.52 6.35
CA ALA A 7 0.51 -8.97 6.14
C ALA A 7 0.33 -9.77 7.46
N ILE A 8 0.61 -9.16 8.61
CA ILE A 8 0.49 -9.80 9.93
C ILE A 8 -0.93 -10.30 10.22
N PRO A 9 -2.02 -9.51 10.01
CA PRO A 9 -3.38 -9.98 10.23
C PRO A 9 -3.75 -11.26 9.47
N VAL A 10 -3.08 -11.51 8.32
CA VAL A 10 -3.30 -12.75 7.55
C VAL A 10 -2.70 -13.95 8.28
N LEU A 11 -1.49 -13.80 8.85
CA LEU A 11 -0.83 -14.83 9.63
C LEU A 11 -1.63 -15.16 10.90
N ASP A 12 -2.00 -14.11 11.66
CA ASP A 12 -2.77 -14.26 12.90
C ASP A 12 -4.11 -14.95 12.63
N LYS A 13 -4.83 -14.53 11.59
CA LYS A 13 -6.12 -15.13 11.26
C LYS A 13 -6.03 -16.60 10.87
N LEU A 14 -4.99 -17.00 10.16
CA LEU A 14 -4.74 -18.40 9.83
C LEU A 14 -4.51 -19.25 11.12
N LEU A 15 -3.69 -18.74 12.04
CA LEU A 15 -3.44 -19.39 13.33
C LEU A 15 -4.71 -19.49 14.19
N ASP A 16 -5.46 -18.38 14.31
CA ASP A 16 -6.70 -18.32 15.10
C ASP A 16 -7.77 -19.31 14.59
N CYS A 17 -7.75 -19.62 13.29
CA CYS A 17 -8.67 -20.58 12.69
C CYS A 17 -8.10 -22.02 12.68
N GLY A 18 -6.98 -22.27 13.35
CA GLY A 18 -6.43 -23.60 13.54
C GLY A 18 -5.60 -24.15 12.37
N HIS A 19 -5.23 -23.31 11.39
CA HIS A 19 -4.30 -23.74 10.34
C HIS A 19 -2.89 -23.91 10.90
N GLU A 20 -2.23 -25.03 10.56
CA GLU A 20 -0.84 -25.24 10.90
C GLU A 20 0.07 -24.42 9.99
N ILE A 21 0.92 -23.58 10.56
CA ILE A 21 1.89 -22.77 9.82
C ILE A 21 3.23 -23.48 9.79
N ALA A 22 3.50 -24.20 8.74
CA ALA A 22 4.73 -24.99 8.56
C ALA A 22 5.98 -24.10 8.47
N ALA A 23 5.90 -22.93 7.84
CA ALA A 23 6.95 -21.92 7.81
C ALA A 23 6.43 -20.56 7.34
N VAL A 24 7.09 -19.48 7.79
CA VAL A 24 6.83 -18.11 7.37
C VAL A 24 7.98 -17.62 6.48
N TYR A 25 7.65 -17.23 5.24
CA TYR A 25 8.62 -16.70 4.28
C TYR A 25 8.53 -15.18 4.21
N THR A 26 9.66 -14.50 4.34
CA THR A 26 9.76 -13.03 4.28
C THR A 26 10.98 -12.59 3.48
N GLN A 27 11.02 -11.31 3.10
CA GLN A 27 12.22 -10.73 2.51
C GLN A 27 13.33 -10.61 3.55
N PRO A 28 14.62 -10.65 3.14
CA PRO A 28 15.75 -10.42 4.05
C PRO A 28 15.71 -9.02 4.68
N ASP A 29 16.36 -8.90 5.82
CA ASP A 29 16.57 -7.63 6.50
C ASP A 29 17.17 -6.58 5.55
N LYS A 30 16.70 -5.34 5.65
CA LYS A 30 17.18 -4.23 4.81
C LYS A 30 17.59 -3.04 5.66
N PRO A 31 18.59 -2.27 5.19
CA PRO A 31 18.94 -1.02 5.85
C PRO A 31 17.74 -0.05 5.86
N ALA A 32 17.28 0.36 7.06
CA ALA A 32 16.16 1.26 7.25
C ALA A 32 16.47 2.37 8.26
N GLY A 33 15.67 3.43 8.24
CA GLY A 33 15.76 4.56 9.18
C GLY A 33 17.01 5.42 9.06
N ARG A 34 17.15 6.36 10.02
CA ARG A 34 18.35 7.18 10.16
C ARG A 34 19.52 6.30 10.60
N GLY A 35 20.63 6.35 9.85
CA GLY A 35 21.81 5.50 10.11
C GLY A 35 21.81 4.14 9.39
N ARG A 36 20.79 3.82 8.57
CA ARG A 36 20.74 2.65 7.69
C ARG A 36 21.09 1.33 8.39
N LYS A 37 20.61 1.14 9.62
CA LYS A 37 20.79 -0.13 10.34
C LYS A 37 19.95 -1.23 9.68
N LEU A 38 20.52 -2.43 9.60
CA LEU A 38 19.77 -3.62 9.18
C LEU A 38 18.56 -3.77 10.10
N THR A 39 17.38 -3.74 9.51
CA THR A 39 16.12 -3.79 10.22
C THR A 39 15.32 -5.00 9.74
N PRO A 40 14.92 -5.89 10.65
CA PRO A 40 14.10 -7.04 10.29
C PRO A 40 12.73 -6.60 9.79
N THR A 41 12.12 -7.44 8.94
CA THR A 41 10.78 -7.18 8.45
C THR A 41 9.75 -7.32 9.57
N PRO A 42 8.64 -6.58 9.56
CA PRO A 42 7.58 -6.72 10.55
C PRO A 42 7.07 -8.16 10.69
N VAL A 43 6.91 -8.88 9.57
CA VAL A 43 6.48 -10.29 9.58
C VAL A 43 7.54 -11.18 10.24
N LYS A 44 8.85 -10.92 10.05
CA LYS A 44 9.92 -11.67 10.70
C LYS A 44 9.87 -11.51 12.22
N ILE A 45 9.72 -10.27 12.70
CA ILE A 45 9.64 -10.00 14.14
C ILE A 45 8.44 -10.74 14.73
N HIS A 46 7.26 -10.55 14.14
CA HIS A 46 6.01 -11.14 14.63
C HIS A 46 6.03 -12.68 14.62
N SER A 47 6.53 -13.30 13.55
CA SER A 47 6.65 -14.76 13.49
C SER A 47 7.64 -15.33 14.50
N ALA A 48 8.72 -14.60 14.82
CA ALA A 48 9.67 -14.99 15.85
C ALA A 48 9.04 -14.92 17.25
N ASP A 49 8.25 -13.87 17.54
CA ASP A 49 7.51 -13.73 18.80
C ASP A 49 6.51 -14.88 19.03
N LEU A 50 5.96 -15.42 17.93
CA LEU A 50 5.06 -16.58 17.94
C LEU A 50 5.81 -17.94 17.92
N GLY A 51 7.14 -17.94 17.90
CA GLY A 51 7.94 -19.18 17.84
C GLY A 51 7.84 -19.92 16.49
N LEU A 52 7.41 -19.25 15.41
CA LEU A 52 7.25 -19.87 14.10
C LEU A 52 8.57 -19.92 13.34
N GLN A 53 8.77 -20.99 12.59
CA GLN A 53 9.93 -21.09 11.71
C GLN A 53 9.87 -20.02 10.62
N THR A 54 10.85 -19.12 10.60
CA THR A 54 10.96 -18.04 9.62
C THR A 54 12.11 -18.30 8.64
N VAL A 55 11.82 -18.14 7.37
CA VAL A 55 12.78 -18.33 6.27
C VAL A 55 12.91 -17.02 5.49
N GLU A 56 14.15 -16.51 5.42
CA GLU A 56 14.46 -15.31 4.66
C GLU A 56 15.00 -15.70 3.29
N ILE A 57 14.29 -15.28 2.24
CA ILE A 57 14.71 -15.56 0.86
C ILE A 57 14.63 -14.28 0.04
N GLN A 58 15.69 -13.98 -0.70
CA GLN A 58 15.70 -12.91 -1.67
C GLN A 58 15.18 -13.37 -3.04
N ARG A 59 15.34 -14.65 -3.36
CA ARG A 59 14.94 -15.28 -4.60
C ARG A 59 14.77 -16.78 -4.39
N ILE A 60 13.73 -17.36 -4.97
CA ILE A 60 13.56 -18.82 -5.03
C ILE A 60 14.22 -19.32 -6.32
N SER A 61 15.04 -20.35 -6.21
CA SER A 61 15.76 -20.95 -7.32
C SER A 61 15.66 -22.47 -7.28
N ASP A 62 15.60 -23.10 -8.44
CA ASP A 62 15.69 -24.54 -8.63
C ASP A 62 17.14 -25.05 -8.54
N LYS A 63 18.11 -24.13 -8.61
CA LYS A 63 19.56 -24.43 -8.62
C LYS A 63 20.16 -24.47 -7.22
N ASP A 64 19.47 -23.96 -6.21
CA ASP A 64 19.90 -23.96 -4.82
C ASP A 64 18.96 -24.79 -3.93
N SER A 65 19.22 -24.82 -2.62
CA SER A 65 18.41 -25.58 -1.66
C SER A 65 17.07 -24.95 -1.32
N SER A 66 16.78 -23.72 -1.78
CA SER A 66 15.59 -22.95 -1.35
C SER A 66 14.27 -23.64 -1.73
N LEU A 67 14.19 -24.16 -2.95
CA LEU A 67 13.03 -24.94 -3.37
C LEU A 67 12.90 -26.25 -2.59
N LYS A 68 13.99 -26.99 -2.41
CA LYS A 68 13.98 -28.25 -1.64
C LYS A 68 13.54 -28.01 -0.20
N GLN A 69 14.03 -26.96 0.43
CA GLN A 69 13.59 -26.54 1.76
C GLN A 69 12.10 -26.20 1.80
N MET A 70 11.61 -25.42 0.82
CA MET A 70 10.19 -25.08 0.74
C MET A 70 9.31 -26.32 0.63
N LEU A 71 9.65 -27.27 -0.22
CA LEU A 71 8.89 -28.48 -0.44
C LEU A 71 9.01 -29.48 0.73
N SER A 72 10.09 -29.42 1.53
CA SER A 72 10.25 -30.29 2.70
C SER A 72 9.20 -30.06 3.79
N PHE A 73 8.56 -28.89 3.81
CA PHE A 73 7.48 -28.58 4.75
C PHE A 73 6.17 -29.29 4.44
N LYS A 74 6.00 -29.85 3.23
CA LYS A 74 4.81 -30.58 2.78
C LYS A 74 3.49 -29.84 3.01
N ALA A 75 3.51 -28.51 2.89
CA ALA A 75 2.32 -27.68 3.07
C ALA A 75 1.31 -27.93 1.94
N ASP A 76 0.01 -27.92 2.27
CA ASP A 76 -1.07 -28.10 1.29
C ASP A 76 -1.22 -26.88 0.37
N ALA A 77 -0.96 -25.68 0.89
CA ALA A 77 -1.02 -24.42 0.16
C ALA A 77 0.12 -23.49 0.56
N ALA A 78 0.47 -22.57 -0.33
CA ALA A 78 1.27 -21.41 0.03
C ALA A 78 0.39 -20.17 -0.02
N ILE A 79 0.32 -19.43 1.09
CA ILE A 79 -0.43 -18.17 1.17
C ILE A 79 0.51 -17.00 0.95
N VAL A 80 0.15 -16.10 0.03
CA VAL A 80 0.90 -14.89 -0.29
C VAL A 80 0.10 -13.66 0.11
N ALA A 81 0.72 -12.78 0.87
CA ALA A 81 0.14 -11.52 1.32
C ALA A 81 1.24 -10.46 1.31
N ALA A 82 1.29 -9.64 0.28
CA ALA A 82 2.30 -8.58 0.11
C ALA A 82 3.75 -9.07 0.33
N TYR A 83 4.12 -10.16 -0.30
CA TYR A 83 5.46 -10.75 -0.17
C TYR A 83 6.54 -9.94 -0.88
N GLY A 84 6.20 -9.41 -2.08
CA GLY A 84 7.09 -8.56 -2.87
C GLY A 84 8.24 -9.31 -3.56
N ILE A 85 8.16 -10.63 -3.65
CA ILE A 85 9.04 -11.48 -4.45
C ILE A 85 8.17 -12.25 -5.44
N MET A 86 8.56 -12.22 -6.71
CA MET A 86 7.88 -12.99 -7.74
C MET A 86 8.21 -14.48 -7.59
N LEU A 87 7.19 -15.30 -7.59
CA LEU A 87 7.33 -16.74 -7.49
C LEU A 87 7.58 -17.32 -8.89
N PRO A 88 8.65 -18.10 -9.08
CA PRO A 88 8.93 -18.73 -10.37
C PRO A 88 7.86 -19.75 -10.73
N SER A 89 7.58 -19.94 -12.03
CA SER A 89 6.56 -20.86 -12.53
C SER A 89 6.76 -22.31 -12.04
N PHE A 90 8.01 -22.75 -11.90
CA PHE A 90 8.31 -24.11 -11.40
C PHE A 90 7.89 -24.36 -9.93
N VAL A 91 7.49 -23.31 -9.18
CA VAL A 91 7.00 -23.43 -7.80
C VAL A 91 5.47 -23.50 -7.75
N ILE A 92 4.78 -22.92 -8.76
CA ILE A 92 3.34 -22.69 -8.73
C ILE A 92 2.56 -24.01 -8.53
N ASP A 93 2.92 -25.06 -9.27
CA ASP A 93 2.23 -26.36 -9.24
C ASP A 93 2.77 -27.32 -8.16
N LYS A 94 3.53 -26.83 -7.19
CA LYS A 94 4.16 -27.67 -6.17
C LYS A 94 3.31 -27.87 -4.91
N PHE A 95 2.25 -27.11 -4.76
CA PHE A 95 1.34 -27.22 -3.62
C PHE A 95 0.02 -27.85 -4.05
N PRO A 96 -0.53 -28.80 -3.30
CA PRO A 96 -1.78 -29.48 -3.66
C PRO A 96 -2.96 -28.53 -3.93
N LEU A 97 -3.15 -27.53 -3.10
CA LEU A 97 -4.18 -26.50 -3.26
C LEU A 97 -3.69 -25.27 -4.07
N GLY A 98 -2.42 -25.27 -4.48
CA GLY A 98 -1.79 -24.18 -5.21
C GLY A 98 -1.24 -23.07 -4.31
N ILE A 99 -0.88 -21.95 -4.94
CA ILE A 99 -0.43 -20.74 -4.26
C ILE A 99 -1.57 -19.72 -4.31
N ILE A 100 -2.02 -19.29 -3.15
CA ILE A 100 -3.17 -18.40 -2.99
C ILE A 100 -2.67 -17.03 -2.57
N ASN A 101 -3.08 -16.00 -3.30
CA ASN A 101 -2.71 -14.60 -3.04
C ASN A 101 -3.91 -13.80 -2.56
N LEU A 102 -3.68 -12.97 -1.53
CA LEU A 102 -4.57 -11.91 -1.14
C LEU A 102 -4.12 -10.62 -1.83
N HIS A 103 -4.93 -10.15 -2.78
CA HIS A 103 -4.69 -8.94 -3.53
C HIS A 103 -5.66 -7.82 -3.12
N PRO A 104 -5.17 -6.61 -2.73
CA PRO A 104 -6.02 -5.56 -2.20
C PRO A 104 -6.64 -4.68 -3.30
N SER A 105 -7.35 -5.30 -4.23
CA SER A 105 -8.24 -4.68 -5.22
C SER A 105 -9.34 -5.64 -5.68
N LEU A 106 -10.31 -5.16 -6.43
CA LEU A 106 -11.27 -5.97 -7.17
C LEU A 106 -10.69 -6.32 -8.55
N LEU A 107 -9.96 -7.42 -8.62
CA LEU A 107 -9.42 -7.91 -9.90
C LEU A 107 -10.54 -8.18 -10.92
N PRO A 108 -10.31 -7.91 -12.20
CA PRO A 108 -9.03 -7.63 -12.86
C PRO A 108 -8.54 -6.19 -12.80
N GLU A 109 -9.24 -5.30 -12.11
CA GLU A 109 -8.78 -3.91 -11.95
C GLU A 109 -7.61 -3.82 -10.96
N PHE A 110 -6.69 -2.88 -11.23
CA PHE A 110 -5.55 -2.56 -10.38
C PHE A 110 -4.60 -3.74 -10.11
N ARG A 111 -4.30 -4.58 -11.13
CA ARG A 111 -3.20 -5.54 -11.04
C ARG A 111 -1.88 -4.80 -10.79
N GLY A 112 -0.95 -5.41 -10.07
CA GLY A 112 0.41 -4.90 -9.88
C GLY A 112 0.70 -4.34 -8.49
N ALA A 113 1.65 -3.39 -8.42
CA ALA A 113 2.36 -3.11 -7.18
C ALA A 113 1.66 -2.12 -6.22
N SER A 114 0.72 -1.30 -6.67
CA SER A 114 0.16 -0.18 -5.89
C SER A 114 -1.36 -0.01 -6.04
N PRO A 115 -2.15 -1.09 -5.91
CA PRO A 115 -3.60 -1.05 -6.17
C PRO A 115 -4.34 -0.06 -5.28
N VAL A 116 -4.05 -0.02 -3.98
CA VAL A 116 -4.75 0.84 -3.01
C VAL A 116 -4.47 2.32 -3.27
N ALA A 117 -3.21 2.69 -3.47
CA ALA A 117 -2.84 4.07 -3.78
C ALA A 117 -3.47 4.52 -5.11
N THR A 118 -3.47 3.67 -6.13
CA THR A 118 -4.05 3.97 -7.44
C THR A 118 -5.57 4.17 -7.35
N ALA A 119 -6.28 3.34 -6.58
CA ALA A 119 -7.72 3.51 -6.37
C ALA A 119 -8.06 4.87 -5.72
N ILE A 120 -7.26 5.32 -4.73
CA ILE A 120 -7.42 6.64 -4.10
C ILE A 120 -7.11 7.75 -5.10
N LEU A 121 -6.00 7.67 -5.85
CA LEU A 121 -5.60 8.65 -6.86
C LEU A 121 -6.68 8.85 -7.91
N GLN A 122 -7.29 7.77 -8.38
CA GLN A 122 -8.38 7.80 -9.36
C GLN A 122 -9.72 8.26 -8.76
N GLY A 123 -9.79 8.44 -7.44
CA GLY A 123 -10.99 8.88 -6.74
C GLY A 123 -12.10 7.83 -6.73
N CYS A 124 -11.73 6.57 -6.76
CA CYS A 124 -12.69 5.48 -6.62
C CYS A 124 -13.44 5.61 -5.28
N LYS A 125 -14.74 5.39 -5.31
CA LYS A 125 -15.56 5.35 -4.09
C LYS A 125 -15.53 3.99 -3.41
N GLU A 126 -15.10 2.98 -4.14
CA GLU A 126 -15.08 1.59 -3.75
C GLU A 126 -13.83 0.91 -4.31
N THR A 127 -13.31 -0.04 -3.57
CA THR A 127 -12.28 -0.99 -3.95
C THR A 127 -12.63 -2.34 -3.32
N GLY A 128 -11.67 -3.22 -3.10
CA GLY A 128 -11.95 -4.47 -2.40
C GLY A 128 -10.72 -5.33 -2.21
N VAL A 129 -11.00 -6.58 -1.92
CA VAL A 129 -10.00 -7.63 -1.82
C VAL A 129 -10.37 -8.79 -2.72
N THR A 130 -9.39 -9.39 -3.32
CA THR A 130 -9.51 -10.59 -4.14
C THR A 130 -8.62 -11.68 -3.58
N ILE A 131 -9.20 -12.85 -3.33
CA ILE A 131 -8.46 -14.09 -3.12
C ILE A 131 -8.37 -14.79 -4.46
N MET A 132 -7.15 -15.05 -4.91
CA MET A 132 -6.88 -15.62 -6.23
C MET A 132 -5.80 -16.70 -6.16
N LYS A 133 -5.77 -17.61 -7.12
CA LYS A 133 -4.60 -18.48 -7.34
C LYS A 133 -3.53 -17.72 -8.10
N ILE A 134 -2.27 -17.93 -7.75
CA ILE A 134 -1.15 -17.41 -8.54
C ILE A 134 -0.94 -18.28 -9.77
N ASP A 135 -0.73 -17.61 -10.90
CA ASP A 135 -0.27 -18.19 -12.16
C ASP A 135 1.08 -17.58 -12.58
N GLY A 136 1.48 -17.77 -13.83
CA GLY A 136 2.75 -17.25 -14.33
C GLY A 136 2.78 -15.73 -14.62
N GLY A 137 1.65 -15.03 -14.54
CA GLY A 137 1.53 -13.61 -14.82
C GLY A 137 1.46 -12.74 -13.55
N MET A 138 1.44 -11.43 -13.74
CA MET A 138 1.29 -10.48 -12.63
C MET A 138 -0.20 -10.31 -12.31
N ASP A 139 -0.64 -10.91 -11.20
CA ASP A 139 -2.02 -10.88 -10.70
C ASP A 139 -3.08 -11.29 -11.74
N THR A 140 -2.72 -12.23 -12.64
CA THR A 140 -3.57 -12.70 -13.74
C THR A 140 -4.33 -13.98 -13.44
N GLY A 141 -3.95 -14.69 -12.40
CA GLY A 141 -4.51 -15.98 -12.04
C GLY A 141 -6.00 -15.93 -11.70
N PRO A 142 -6.69 -17.08 -11.69
CA PRO A 142 -8.13 -17.12 -11.51
C PRO A 142 -8.56 -16.70 -10.10
N ILE A 143 -9.71 -16.01 -10.06
CA ILE A 143 -10.32 -15.50 -8.83
C ILE A 143 -11.02 -16.65 -8.10
N LEU A 144 -10.80 -16.75 -6.81
CA LEU A 144 -11.52 -17.66 -5.91
C LEU A 144 -12.70 -16.94 -5.24
N LYS A 145 -12.43 -15.80 -4.60
CA LYS A 145 -13.45 -14.95 -3.97
C LYS A 145 -13.08 -13.47 -4.04
N GLN A 146 -14.10 -12.62 -3.98
CA GLN A 146 -13.93 -11.16 -3.89
C GLN A 146 -14.86 -10.56 -2.86
N LYS A 147 -14.44 -9.46 -2.27
CA LYS A 147 -15.25 -8.65 -1.37
C LYS A 147 -15.01 -7.18 -1.61
N SER A 148 -16.09 -6.46 -1.90
CA SER A 148 -16.06 -5.01 -2.07
C SER A 148 -15.97 -4.29 -0.73
N VAL A 149 -15.30 -3.13 -0.74
CA VAL A 149 -15.05 -2.27 0.43
C VAL A 149 -15.14 -0.81 0.00
N LYS A 150 -15.99 -0.02 0.65
CA LYS A 150 -16.09 1.43 0.40
C LYS A 150 -14.83 2.14 0.87
N ILE A 151 -14.36 3.12 0.11
CA ILE A 151 -13.26 4.01 0.49
C ILE A 151 -13.86 5.20 1.25
N GLY A 152 -13.36 5.46 2.46
CA GLY A 152 -13.76 6.62 3.24
C GLY A 152 -13.33 7.94 2.60
N LYS A 153 -14.14 9.01 2.75
CA LYS A 153 -13.88 10.31 2.11
C LYS A 153 -12.44 10.82 2.38
N ASP A 154 -11.97 10.67 3.63
CA ASP A 154 -10.67 11.20 4.06
C ASP A 154 -9.67 10.08 4.41
N GLU A 155 -9.97 8.85 3.98
CA GLU A 155 -9.15 7.69 4.28
C GLU A 155 -7.82 7.72 3.53
N LYS A 156 -6.73 7.50 4.25
CA LYS A 156 -5.36 7.45 3.72
C LYS A 156 -5.00 6.02 3.27
N CYS A 157 -4.01 5.91 2.41
CA CYS A 157 -3.60 4.64 1.81
C CYS A 157 -3.19 3.58 2.84
N ASP A 158 -2.51 3.97 3.91
CA ASP A 158 -2.09 3.03 4.97
C ASP A 158 -3.28 2.45 5.74
N THR A 159 -4.24 3.30 6.15
CA THR A 159 -5.44 2.87 6.88
C THR A 159 -6.36 2.00 6.02
N LEU A 160 -6.55 2.39 4.75
CA LEU A 160 -7.29 1.58 3.80
C LEU A 160 -6.62 0.23 3.55
N THR A 161 -5.29 0.21 3.35
CA THR A 161 -4.52 -1.03 3.17
C THR A 161 -4.70 -1.96 4.36
N GLU A 162 -4.53 -1.47 5.59
CA GLU A 162 -4.71 -2.26 6.81
C GLU A 162 -6.11 -2.86 6.89
N ARG A 163 -7.15 -2.06 6.64
CA ARG A 163 -8.54 -2.49 6.63
C ARG A 163 -8.84 -3.53 5.55
N LEU A 164 -8.24 -3.38 4.36
CA LEU A 164 -8.35 -4.36 3.28
C LEU A 164 -7.70 -5.69 3.65
N PHE A 165 -6.51 -5.67 4.27
CA PHE A 165 -5.84 -6.91 4.70
C PHE A 165 -6.58 -7.60 5.84
N ILE A 166 -7.17 -6.87 6.79
CA ILE A 166 -8.04 -7.43 7.84
C ILE A 166 -9.30 -8.06 7.21
N SER A 167 -9.96 -7.34 6.29
CA SER A 167 -11.13 -7.88 5.59
C SER A 167 -10.78 -9.09 4.73
N GLY A 168 -9.62 -9.03 4.06
CA GLY A 168 -9.12 -10.08 3.20
C GLY A 168 -8.65 -11.32 3.96
N SER A 169 -8.15 -11.18 5.19
CA SER A 169 -7.76 -12.33 6.01
C SER A 169 -8.97 -13.18 6.39
N ASN A 170 -10.12 -12.55 6.71
CA ASN A 170 -11.37 -13.27 6.93
C ASN A 170 -11.85 -13.98 5.66
N LEU A 171 -11.86 -13.25 4.52
CA LEU A 171 -12.27 -13.83 3.24
C LEU A 171 -11.35 -14.99 2.81
N LEU A 172 -10.06 -14.92 3.14
CA LEU A 172 -9.08 -15.97 2.84
C LEU A 172 -9.41 -17.25 3.60
N VAL A 173 -9.65 -17.17 4.91
CA VAL A 173 -9.99 -18.35 5.71
C VAL A 173 -11.30 -18.98 5.22
N ASP A 174 -12.35 -18.19 5.00
CA ASP A 174 -13.62 -18.65 4.42
C ASP A 174 -13.39 -19.33 3.05
N THR A 175 -12.40 -18.87 2.29
CA THR A 175 -12.02 -19.45 1.00
C THR A 175 -11.32 -20.80 1.18
N LEU A 176 -10.38 -20.89 2.12
CA LEU A 176 -9.64 -22.12 2.41
C LEU A 176 -10.58 -23.22 2.92
N ASP A 177 -11.49 -22.88 3.82
CA ASP A 177 -12.49 -23.82 4.36
C ASP A 177 -13.40 -24.37 3.25
N GLU A 178 -13.85 -23.51 2.33
CA GLU A 178 -14.68 -23.94 1.21
C GLU A 178 -13.89 -24.78 0.20
N MET A 179 -12.62 -24.46 -0.05
CA MET A 179 -11.74 -25.27 -0.90
C MET A 179 -11.56 -26.70 -0.37
N GLN A 180 -11.55 -26.87 0.96
CA GLN A 180 -11.38 -28.18 1.60
C GLN A 180 -12.69 -28.97 1.68
N THR A 181 -13.84 -28.33 1.75
CA THR A 181 -15.13 -28.97 2.00
C THR A 181 -15.93 -29.19 0.71
N SER A 182 -16.39 -28.15 0.08
CA SER A 182 -17.27 -28.19 -1.10
C SER A 182 -16.55 -27.96 -2.42
N GLY A 183 -15.33 -27.46 -2.35
CA GLY A 183 -14.58 -27.00 -3.50
C GLY A 183 -15.02 -25.60 -3.96
N ILE A 184 -14.12 -24.90 -4.62
CA ILE A 184 -14.40 -23.60 -5.28
C ILE A 184 -14.01 -23.74 -6.75
N GLU A 185 -14.90 -23.39 -7.64
CA GLU A 185 -14.57 -23.26 -9.05
C GLU A 185 -13.85 -21.91 -9.29
N PRO A 186 -12.57 -21.93 -9.67
CA PRO A 186 -11.83 -20.71 -9.91
C PRO A 186 -12.34 -20.00 -11.16
N ILE A 187 -12.61 -18.69 -11.06
CA ILE A 187 -13.16 -17.88 -12.17
C ILE A 187 -12.01 -17.21 -12.92
N PRO A 188 -11.80 -17.52 -14.22
CA PRO A 188 -10.82 -16.82 -15.03
C PRO A 188 -11.10 -15.30 -15.07
N GLN A 189 -10.05 -14.51 -15.01
CA GLN A 189 -10.20 -13.05 -15.10
C GLN A 189 -10.48 -12.60 -16.54
N ASP A 190 -11.41 -11.66 -16.72
CA ASP A 190 -11.64 -10.98 -18.00
C ASP A 190 -10.50 -9.96 -18.26
N GLY A 191 -9.53 -10.34 -19.08
CA GLY A 191 -8.37 -9.51 -19.40
C GLY A 191 -8.73 -8.18 -20.10
N SER A 192 -9.91 -8.07 -20.71
CA SER A 192 -10.35 -6.82 -21.37
C SER A 192 -10.69 -5.71 -20.36
N LYS A 193 -10.98 -6.07 -19.10
CA LYS A 193 -11.25 -5.16 -17.99
C LYS A 193 -10.03 -4.90 -17.11
N ALA A 194 -8.90 -5.50 -17.43
CA ALA A 194 -7.71 -5.39 -16.60
C ALA A 194 -7.10 -4.00 -16.66
N THR A 195 -6.79 -3.45 -15.51
CA THR A 195 -5.97 -2.24 -15.37
C THR A 195 -4.69 -2.57 -14.60
N LEU A 196 -3.61 -1.84 -14.91
CA LEU A 196 -2.31 -2.06 -14.30
C LEU A 196 -1.94 -0.91 -13.40
N THR A 197 -1.21 -1.21 -12.33
CA THR A 197 -0.65 -0.22 -11.42
C THR A 197 0.87 -0.31 -11.43
N GLU A 198 1.51 0.84 -11.44
CA GLU A 198 2.97 0.93 -11.36
C GLU A 198 3.46 0.93 -9.90
N ARG A 199 4.72 0.58 -9.73
CA ARG A 199 5.39 0.75 -8.44
C ARG A 199 5.65 2.23 -8.20
N LEU A 200 5.16 2.75 -7.09
CA LEU A 200 5.40 4.13 -6.68
C LEU A 200 6.91 4.41 -6.53
N LYS A 201 7.30 5.63 -6.90
CA LYS A 201 8.66 6.17 -6.79
C LYS A 201 8.64 7.41 -5.91
N ARG A 202 9.78 7.79 -5.38
CA ARG A 202 9.90 8.96 -4.49
C ARG A 202 9.46 10.27 -5.16
N GLN A 203 9.72 10.39 -6.45
CA GLN A 203 9.37 11.57 -7.26
C GLN A 203 7.86 11.73 -7.47
N ASP A 204 7.09 10.65 -7.43
CA ASP A 204 5.62 10.70 -7.61
C ASP A 204 4.95 11.53 -6.50
N GLY A 205 5.63 11.72 -5.36
CA GLY A 205 5.15 12.56 -4.27
C GLY A 205 5.39 14.06 -4.45
N GLU A 206 6.05 14.50 -5.52
CA GLU A 206 6.22 15.93 -5.80
C GLU A 206 4.89 16.53 -6.26
N ILE A 207 4.44 17.58 -5.56
CA ILE A 207 3.16 18.21 -5.86
C ILE A 207 3.33 19.11 -7.08
N ASP A 208 2.49 18.87 -8.06
CA ASP A 208 2.27 19.78 -9.19
C ASP A 208 1.06 20.66 -8.88
N TRP A 209 1.31 21.93 -8.58
CA TRP A 209 0.26 22.89 -8.23
C TRP A 209 -0.64 23.28 -9.41
N GLU A 210 -0.26 22.96 -10.65
CA GLU A 210 -1.09 23.09 -11.85
C GLU A 210 -2.19 22.02 -11.94
N GLN A 211 -2.24 21.08 -11.02
CA GLN A 211 -3.37 20.16 -10.86
C GLN A 211 -4.51 20.82 -10.06
N SER A 212 -5.70 20.19 -10.09
CA SER A 212 -6.82 20.65 -9.25
C SER A 212 -6.60 20.30 -7.77
N SER A 213 -7.24 21.07 -6.88
CA SER A 213 -7.24 20.79 -5.44
C SER A 213 -7.67 19.37 -5.10
N GLU A 214 -8.63 18.82 -5.85
CA GLU A 214 -9.10 17.45 -5.67
C GLU A 214 -8.01 16.42 -6.02
N GLN A 215 -7.28 16.61 -7.12
CA GLN A 215 -6.19 15.71 -7.52
C GLN A 215 -5.04 15.75 -6.51
N ILE A 216 -4.63 16.95 -6.08
CA ILE A 216 -3.59 17.12 -5.06
C ILE A 216 -4.02 16.50 -3.72
N TYR A 217 -5.27 16.72 -3.31
CA TYR A 217 -5.80 16.13 -2.08
C TYR A 217 -5.81 14.60 -2.14
N ARG A 218 -6.20 14.01 -3.27
CA ARG A 218 -6.11 12.57 -3.48
C ARG A 218 -4.67 12.06 -3.41
N ALA A 219 -3.70 12.80 -4.00
CA ALA A 219 -2.28 12.46 -3.92
C ALA A 219 -1.76 12.48 -2.47
N ILE A 220 -2.15 13.47 -1.66
CA ILE A 220 -1.78 13.53 -0.24
C ILE A 220 -2.26 12.29 0.51
N LYS A 221 -3.45 11.81 0.24
CA LYS A 221 -4.00 10.59 0.87
C LYS A 221 -3.38 9.30 0.31
N ALA A 222 -3.27 9.22 -1.01
CA ALA A 222 -2.77 8.04 -1.70
C ALA A 222 -1.30 7.75 -1.40
N PHE A 223 -0.50 8.78 -1.24
CA PHE A 223 0.93 8.66 -1.01
C PHE A 223 1.32 8.62 0.47
N HIS A 224 0.36 8.66 1.38
CA HIS A 224 0.63 8.52 2.80
C HIS A 224 0.81 7.03 3.19
N PRO A 225 1.86 6.67 3.95
CA PRO A 225 2.99 7.48 4.39
C PRO A 225 4.14 7.53 3.38
N TRP A 226 4.07 6.74 2.32
CA TRP A 226 5.12 6.62 1.30
C TRP A 226 4.53 6.64 -0.12
N PRO A 227 5.14 7.39 -1.04
CA PRO A 227 6.35 8.21 -0.93
C PRO A 227 6.22 9.46 -0.05
N GLY A 228 5.01 9.83 0.34
CA GLY A 228 4.66 11.10 0.96
C GLY A 228 4.63 12.21 -0.08
N THR A 229 3.82 13.25 0.15
CA THR A 229 3.76 14.40 -0.74
C THR A 229 4.69 15.52 -0.27
N PHE A 230 5.29 16.23 -1.20
CA PHE A 230 6.19 17.33 -0.92
C PHE A 230 6.20 18.35 -2.05
N THR A 231 6.63 19.54 -1.71
CA THR A 231 6.93 20.65 -2.60
C THR A 231 8.25 21.29 -2.20
N LYS A 232 8.60 22.43 -2.77
CA LYS A 232 9.72 23.25 -2.32
C LYS A 232 9.22 24.56 -1.74
N PHE A 233 9.94 25.08 -0.76
CA PHE A 233 9.79 26.40 -0.18
C PHE A 233 11.18 26.98 0.06
N ASN A 234 11.52 28.07 -0.61
CA ASN A 234 12.87 28.67 -0.60
C ASN A 234 13.98 27.64 -0.90
N GLY A 235 13.79 26.80 -1.93
CA GLY A 235 14.74 25.76 -2.32
C GLY A 235 14.83 24.56 -1.38
N GLN A 236 14.16 24.56 -0.23
CA GLN A 236 14.12 23.43 0.71
C GLN A 236 12.88 22.59 0.50
N ARG A 237 13.01 21.27 0.74
CA ARG A 237 11.87 20.38 0.67
C ARG A 237 10.89 20.63 1.82
N LEU A 238 9.65 20.92 1.47
CA LEU A 238 8.53 21.04 2.39
C LEU A 238 7.57 19.86 2.15
N LYS A 239 7.46 18.94 3.11
CA LYS A 239 6.48 17.86 3.04
C LYS A 239 5.11 18.37 3.46
N ILE A 240 4.10 17.93 2.75
CA ILE A 240 2.70 18.11 3.12
C ILE A 240 2.19 16.77 3.68
N LEU A 241 1.98 16.73 4.98
CA LEU A 241 1.62 15.50 5.69
C LEU A 241 0.10 15.34 5.84
N ASP A 242 -0.59 16.49 5.90
CA ASP A 242 -2.04 16.53 6.00
C ASP A 242 -2.60 17.84 5.46
N ALA A 243 -3.78 17.77 4.85
CA ALA A 243 -4.45 18.92 4.27
C ALA A 243 -5.95 18.66 4.14
N THR A 244 -6.73 19.69 3.84
CA THR A 244 -8.14 19.59 3.45
C THR A 244 -8.39 20.38 2.16
N MET A 245 -9.41 19.98 1.42
CA MET A 245 -9.93 20.81 0.34
C MET A 245 -10.71 21.99 0.96
N ASP A 246 -10.55 23.16 0.39
CA ASP A 246 -11.32 24.31 0.80
C ASP A 246 -12.60 24.41 -0.05
N ASP A 247 -13.72 24.00 0.52
CA ASP A 247 -15.02 24.03 -0.14
C ASP A 247 -15.61 25.47 -0.25
N LYS A 248 -14.97 26.43 0.40
CA LYS A 248 -15.42 27.84 0.45
C LYS A 248 -14.45 28.75 -0.31
N ASP A 249 -14.17 28.39 -1.56
CA ASP A 249 -13.26 29.17 -2.39
C ASP A 249 -13.88 30.54 -2.72
N GLN A 250 -13.70 31.49 -1.82
CA GLN A 250 -14.14 32.88 -1.99
C GLN A 250 -13.10 33.75 -2.71
N GLU A 251 -11.88 33.26 -2.87
CA GLU A 251 -10.77 34.00 -3.46
C GLU A 251 -9.91 33.07 -4.33
N HIS A 252 -9.82 33.41 -5.61
CA HIS A 252 -8.92 32.72 -6.52
C HIS A 252 -7.45 33.00 -6.16
N LEU A 253 -6.66 31.96 -5.93
CA LEU A 253 -5.21 32.03 -5.75
C LEU A 253 -4.53 31.37 -6.93
N ASP A 254 -3.50 31.99 -7.45
CA ASP A 254 -2.66 31.38 -8.49
C ASP A 254 -2.04 30.07 -8.00
N PRO A 255 -1.75 29.09 -8.88
CA PRO A 255 -1.12 27.84 -8.51
C PRO A 255 0.18 28.04 -7.71
N GLY A 256 0.32 27.33 -6.60
CA GLY A 256 1.45 27.41 -5.69
C GLY A 256 1.45 28.62 -4.76
N LYS A 257 0.61 29.66 -4.99
CA LYS A 257 0.61 30.87 -4.17
C LYS A 257 0.03 30.61 -2.79
N VAL A 258 0.75 31.03 -1.76
CA VAL A 258 0.38 30.83 -0.36
C VAL A 258 -0.34 32.06 0.20
N LYS A 259 -1.38 31.83 0.99
CA LYS A 259 -2.08 32.82 1.80
C LYS A 259 -2.26 32.32 3.23
N THR A 260 -1.96 33.18 4.22
CA THR A 260 -1.91 32.75 5.64
C THR A 260 -2.92 33.45 6.56
N ASN A 261 -3.83 34.29 6.04
CA ASN A 261 -4.76 35.10 6.84
C ASN A 261 -5.82 34.30 7.63
N ASN A 262 -6.21 33.10 7.16
CA ASN A 262 -7.18 32.22 7.82
C ASN A 262 -6.70 30.76 7.73
N GLY A 263 -5.52 30.46 8.30
CA GLY A 263 -4.82 29.22 8.07
C GLY A 263 -3.89 29.31 6.87
N VAL A 264 -3.22 28.23 6.52
CA VAL A 264 -2.27 28.21 5.40
C VAL A 264 -2.95 27.60 4.18
N ARG A 265 -3.34 28.44 3.23
CA ARG A 265 -3.95 28.01 1.97
C ARG A 265 -2.97 28.15 0.82
N VAL A 266 -3.05 27.22 -0.12
CA VAL A 266 -2.24 27.22 -1.34
C VAL A 266 -3.17 27.12 -2.54
N GLY A 267 -2.99 28.01 -3.51
CA GLY A 267 -3.72 27.99 -4.76
C GLY A 267 -3.36 26.77 -5.63
N THR A 268 -4.29 26.35 -6.43
CA THR A 268 -4.13 25.27 -7.41
C THR A 268 -4.77 25.69 -8.74
N ALA A 269 -4.59 24.95 -9.82
CA ALA A 269 -5.24 25.29 -11.09
C ALA A 269 -6.76 25.43 -10.97
N ARG A 270 -7.38 24.71 -10.04
CA ARG A 270 -8.80 24.84 -9.73
C ARG A 270 -9.05 24.56 -8.25
N GLY A 271 -9.43 25.62 -7.51
CA GLY A 271 -9.66 25.58 -6.09
C GLY A 271 -8.38 25.84 -5.28
N SER A 272 -8.42 25.57 -3.99
CA SER A 272 -7.28 25.69 -3.09
C SER A 272 -7.20 24.52 -2.11
N ILE A 273 -6.02 24.33 -1.52
CA ILE A 273 -5.75 23.35 -0.48
C ILE A 273 -5.38 24.08 0.81
N SER A 274 -6.06 23.73 1.90
CA SER A 274 -5.70 24.17 3.25
C SER A 274 -4.74 23.17 3.87
N LEU A 275 -3.50 23.62 4.13
CA LEU A 275 -2.46 22.79 4.75
C LEU A 275 -2.71 22.70 6.26
N LEU A 276 -2.69 21.48 6.81
CA LEU A 276 -2.88 21.23 8.24
C LEU A 276 -1.56 20.89 8.94
N THR A 277 -0.83 19.94 8.40
CA THR A 277 0.44 19.47 8.97
C THR A 277 1.50 19.43 7.89
N ILE A 278 2.61 20.07 8.15
CA ILE A 278 3.76 20.17 7.24
C ILE A 278 5.05 19.80 7.94
N GLN A 279 6.09 19.53 7.16
CA GLN A 279 7.42 19.26 7.69
C GLN A 279 8.49 19.84 6.76
N LEU A 280 9.16 20.89 7.21
CA LEU A 280 10.34 21.42 6.52
C LEU A 280 11.52 20.43 6.67
N GLU A 281 12.35 20.36 5.66
CA GLU A 281 13.52 19.48 5.65
C GLU A 281 14.39 19.71 6.88
N GLY A 282 14.79 18.63 7.56
CA GLY A 282 15.58 18.69 8.80
C GLY A 282 14.83 19.08 10.06
N LYS A 283 13.53 19.42 9.99
CA LYS A 283 12.68 19.78 11.13
C LYS A 283 11.70 18.66 11.50
N LEU A 284 11.03 18.81 12.64
CA LEU A 284 9.90 17.96 13.02
C LEU A 284 8.62 18.38 12.31
N PRO A 285 7.64 17.48 12.16
CA PRO A 285 6.29 17.86 11.74
C PRO A 285 5.72 18.96 12.65
N THR A 286 5.03 19.92 12.06
CA THR A 286 4.40 21.02 12.78
C THR A 286 3.05 21.37 12.15
N ASN A 287 2.18 22.02 12.92
CA ASN A 287 0.96 22.62 12.40
C ASN A 287 1.32 23.72 11.38
N ALA A 288 0.60 23.79 10.26
CA ALA A 288 0.92 24.76 9.21
C ALA A 288 0.72 26.22 9.66
N SER A 289 -0.28 26.50 10.51
CA SER A 289 -0.50 27.85 11.05
C SER A 289 0.59 28.26 12.02
N ASP A 290 1.10 27.33 12.85
CA ASP A 290 2.23 27.62 13.73
C ASP A 290 3.48 27.92 12.90
N PHE A 291 3.75 27.10 11.87
CA PHE A 291 4.86 27.36 10.95
C PHE A 291 4.77 28.74 10.30
N ALA A 292 3.59 29.15 9.85
CA ALA A 292 3.35 30.47 9.26
C ALA A 292 3.65 31.62 10.24
N SER A 293 3.30 31.46 11.52
CA SER A 293 3.53 32.46 12.55
C SER A 293 5.02 32.78 12.77
N PHE A 294 5.90 31.80 12.54
CA PHE A 294 7.36 31.93 12.65
C PHE A 294 8.05 32.10 11.29
N THR A 295 7.29 32.19 10.19
CA THR A 295 7.82 32.30 8.83
C THR A 295 7.08 33.38 8.06
N PRO A 296 7.34 34.67 8.35
CA PRO A 296 6.58 35.80 7.76
C PRO A 296 6.60 35.85 6.24
N ASN A 297 7.67 35.37 5.61
CA ASN A 297 7.83 35.30 4.16
C ASN A 297 7.10 34.10 3.51
N LEU A 298 6.33 33.32 4.28
CA LEU A 298 5.46 32.28 3.74
C LEU A 298 4.23 32.89 3.05
N ASP A 299 3.67 33.96 3.66
CA ASP A 299 2.53 34.66 3.05
C ASP A 299 2.94 35.33 1.73
N GLY A 300 2.16 35.11 0.69
CA GLY A 300 2.44 35.57 -0.67
C GLY A 300 3.56 34.86 -1.42
N SER A 301 4.25 33.89 -0.78
CA SER A 301 5.25 33.04 -1.49
C SER A 301 4.59 32.12 -2.51
N ILE A 302 5.42 31.55 -3.39
CA ILE A 302 5.02 30.52 -4.36
C ILE A 302 5.75 29.23 -3.97
N LEU A 303 5.01 28.15 -3.77
CA LEU A 303 5.57 26.82 -3.51
C LEU A 303 5.88 26.12 -4.83
N GLY A 304 6.98 25.38 -4.84
CA GLY A 304 7.44 24.64 -6.03
C GLY A 304 8.74 25.19 -6.61
N ASP A 305 9.11 26.40 -6.24
CA ASP A 305 10.34 27.07 -6.70
C ASP A 305 11.58 26.71 -5.85
#